data_9eb84bf216bf5f35143cd4bfb3bb734e
#
_entry.id   9eb84bf216bf5f35143cd4bfb3bb734e
#
_cell.length_a   1.000
_cell.length_b   1.000
_cell.length_c   1.000
_cell.angle_alpha   90.00
_cell.angle_beta   90.00
_cell.angle_gamma   90.00
#
_symmetry.space_group_name_H-M   'P 1'
#
loop_
_entity.id
_entity.type
_entity.pdbx_description
1 polymer ?
#
loop_
_entity_poly.entity_id
_entity_poly.type
_entity_poly.pdbx_seq_one_letter_code
_entity_poly.pdbx_strand_id
1 'polypeptide(L)'
;MNAGKILTLFFLALFSTLNIEAQFSLATDISLLRNFDGQQPFTVIGQSVHGEWHVEEKNTLYAFFTYHSNGKYANDLTASAKTTGTQPQNFSFTNRSEMRLRHLSFGVKRYFLGSYKKLEKVNLYASGGFGLIMGTAVNNFSVTVDTALYTVQNNVLNGSGDFKRLSFDLATGFEIPVAYEIFVFSEARIHIPTTNYPNSYLLKNNNAPFLGGINLGIRILFNYER
;
A
#
# COMPACT_ATOMS: atom_id res chain seq x y z
N MET A 1 -12.72 -4.94 -37.53
CA MET A 1 -13.25 -5.25 -36.19
C MET A 1 -12.37 -4.51 -35.20
N ASN A 2 -12.92 -3.60 -34.36
CA ASN A 2 -12.10 -2.74 -33.47
C ASN A 2 -11.42 -3.58 -32.39
N ALA A 3 -10.12 -3.36 -32.15
CA ALA A 3 -9.32 -4.06 -31.14
C ALA A 3 -9.97 -4.07 -29.73
N GLY A 4 -10.69 -3.02 -29.39
CA GLY A 4 -11.47 -2.97 -28.13
C GLY A 4 -12.60 -3.99 -28.04
N LYS A 5 -13.29 -4.30 -29.14
CA LYS A 5 -14.34 -5.32 -29.17
C LYS A 5 -13.78 -6.75 -29.05
N ILE A 6 -12.59 -6.99 -29.60
CA ILE A 6 -11.90 -8.28 -29.47
C ILE A 6 -11.45 -8.50 -28.03
N LEU A 7 -10.91 -7.46 -27.39
CA LEU A 7 -10.47 -7.52 -25.99
C LEU A 7 -11.66 -7.75 -25.03
N THR A 8 -12.79 -7.09 -25.28
CA THR A 8 -14.02 -7.27 -24.47
C THR A 8 -14.60 -8.67 -24.67
N LEU A 9 -14.63 -9.21 -25.90
CA LEU A 9 -15.06 -10.57 -26.19
C LEU A 9 -14.12 -11.61 -25.57
N PHE A 10 -12.82 -11.38 -25.59
CA PHE A 10 -11.84 -12.25 -24.94
C PHE A 10 -12.01 -12.28 -23.42
N PHE A 11 -12.23 -11.12 -22.79
CA PHE A 11 -12.57 -11.05 -21.37
C PHE A 11 -13.89 -11.74 -21.04
N LEU A 12 -14.95 -11.51 -21.80
CA LEU A 12 -16.23 -12.20 -21.64
C LEU A 12 -16.12 -13.71 -21.83
N ALA A 13 -15.36 -14.18 -22.82
CA ALA A 13 -15.11 -15.60 -23.05
C ALA A 13 -14.29 -16.24 -21.93
N LEU A 14 -13.31 -15.52 -21.37
CA LEU A 14 -12.55 -16.00 -20.21
C LEU A 14 -13.45 -16.17 -18.97
N PHE A 15 -14.42 -15.30 -18.76
CA PHE A 15 -15.38 -15.39 -17.65
C PHE A 15 -16.47 -16.44 -17.87
N SER A 16 -16.86 -16.71 -19.13
CA SER A 16 -17.94 -17.68 -19.44
C SER A 16 -17.49 -19.15 -19.43
N THR A 17 -16.18 -19.44 -19.51
CA THR A 17 -15.66 -20.83 -19.44
C THR A 17 -15.35 -21.28 -18.01
N LEU A 18 -15.44 -20.37 -17.04
CA LEU A 18 -15.25 -20.69 -15.66
C LEU A 18 -16.61 -21.09 -15.05
N ASN A 19 -17.05 -22.34 -15.22
CA ASN A 19 -17.96 -23.00 -14.29
C ASN A 19 -17.24 -23.21 -12.95
N ILE A 20 -16.68 -22.14 -12.41
CA ILE A 20 -16.10 -22.14 -11.08
C ILE A 20 -17.28 -21.86 -10.16
N GLU A 21 -17.66 -22.84 -9.37
CA GLU A 21 -18.36 -22.61 -8.10
C GLU A 21 -17.43 -21.81 -7.17
N ALA A 22 -16.97 -20.66 -7.64
CA ALA A 22 -16.03 -19.82 -6.91
C ALA A 22 -16.78 -19.19 -5.77
N GLN A 23 -16.53 -19.69 -4.58
CA GLN A 23 -17.01 -19.06 -3.37
C GLN A 23 -16.32 -17.71 -3.20
N PHE A 24 -17.06 -16.75 -2.69
CA PHE A 24 -16.59 -15.38 -2.53
C PHE A 24 -16.56 -15.00 -1.05
N SER A 25 -15.56 -14.22 -0.66
CA SER A 25 -15.52 -13.59 0.66
C SER A 25 -15.31 -12.09 0.55
N LEU A 26 -15.90 -11.37 1.49
CA LEU A 26 -15.55 -9.99 1.79
C LEU A 26 -14.85 -9.92 3.12
N ALA A 27 -13.79 -9.10 3.18
CA ALA A 27 -13.09 -8.85 4.43
C ALA A 27 -12.87 -7.35 4.62
N THR A 28 -12.74 -6.96 5.87
CA THR A 28 -12.33 -5.62 6.26
C THR A 28 -11.36 -5.72 7.43
N ASP A 29 -10.39 -4.81 7.47
CA ASP A 29 -9.41 -4.75 8.55
C ASP A 29 -9.09 -3.32 8.99
N ILE A 30 -8.47 -3.25 10.15
CA ILE A 30 -7.73 -2.09 10.63
C ILE A 30 -6.26 -2.46 10.60
N SER A 31 -5.44 -1.57 10.07
CA SER A 31 -3.99 -1.76 9.94
C SER A 31 -3.23 -0.73 10.75
N LEU A 32 -2.12 -1.15 11.37
CA LEU A 32 -1.07 -0.28 11.86
C LEU A 32 0.11 -0.40 10.89
N LEU A 33 0.35 0.66 10.13
CA LEU A 33 1.36 0.71 9.08
C LEU A 33 2.50 1.63 9.45
N ARG A 34 3.74 1.22 9.17
CA ARG A 34 4.95 2.01 9.35
C ARG A 34 5.72 2.17 8.04
N ASN A 35 6.19 3.38 7.78
CA ASN A 35 7.23 3.63 6.79
C ASN A 35 8.59 3.44 7.44
N PHE A 36 9.39 2.51 6.92
CA PHE A 36 10.71 2.17 7.44
C PHE A 36 11.85 3.03 6.86
N ASP A 37 11.52 3.98 6.00
CA ASP A 37 12.54 4.91 5.49
C ASP A 37 12.99 5.87 6.59
N GLY A 38 14.31 5.91 6.85
CA GLY A 38 14.88 6.74 7.92
C GLY A 38 14.74 8.25 7.69
N GLN A 39 14.53 8.70 6.44
CA GLN A 39 14.31 10.12 6.13
C GLN A 39 12.82 10.49 6.16
N GLN A 40 11.92 9.52 6.09
CA GLN A 40 10.46 9.73 6.03
C GLN A 40 9.72 8.80 7.02
N PRO A 41 10.19 8.67 8.28
CA PRO A 41 9.61 7.71 9.22
C PRO A 41 8.26 8.19 9.73
N PHE A 42 7.23 7.36 9.60
CA PHE A 42 5.93 7.62 10.22
C PHE A 42 5.20 6.31 10.53
N THR A 43 4.24 6.38 11.42
CA THR A 43 3.31 5.29 11.71
C THR A 43 1.89 5.83 11.56
N VAL A 44 1.02 5.05 10.91
CA VAL A 44 -0.35 5.44 10.60
C VAL A 44 -1.31 4.29 10.82
N ILE A 45 -2.57 4.64 11.03
CA ILE A 45 -3.68 3.69 11.04
C ILE A 45 -4.32 3.69 9.67
N GLY A 46 -4.66 2.51 9.17
CA GLY A 46 -5.39 2.32 7.93
C GLY A 46 -6.64 1.48 8.12
N GLN A 47 -7.49 1.50 7.10
CA GLN A 47 -8.65 0.63 6.99
C GLN A 47 -8.69 0.07 5.57
N SER A 48 -8.95 -1.23 5.45
CA SER A 48 -9.02 -1.92 4.17
C SER A 48 -10.37 -2.59 3.94
N VAL A 49 -10.69 -2.74 2.66
CA VAL A 49 -11.76 -3.62 2.19
C VAL A 49 -11.16 -4.59 1.19
N HIS A 50 -11.46 -5.88 1.34
CA HIS A 50 -10.93 -6.95 0.50
C HIS A 50 -12.09 -7.71 -0.16
N GLY A 51 -11.91 -8.04 -1.43
CA GLY A 51 -12.67 -9.08 -2.13
C GLY A 51 -11.78 -10.30 -2.34
N GLU A 52 -12.26 -11.47 -2.02
CA GLU A 52 -11.55 -12.73 -2.14
C GLU A 52 -12.37 -13.73 -2.95
N TRP A 53 -11.80 -14.30 -4.03
CA TRP A 53 -12.39 -15.34 -4.87
C TRP A 53 -11.63 -16.64 -4.64
N HIS A 54 -12.32 -17.62 -4.07
CA HIS A 54 -11.73 -18.92 -3.75
C HIS A 54 -11.81 -19.84 -4.96
N VAL A 55 -10.67 -19.99 -5.66
CA VAL A 55 -10.57 -20.80 -6.90
C VAL A 55 -10.45 -22.27 -6.57
N GLU A 56 -9.81 -22.60 -5.44
CA GLU A 56 -9.58 -23.94 -4.91
C GLU A 56 -9.59 -23.88 -3.40
N GLU A 57 -9.66 -25.02 -2.73
CA GLU A 57 -9.67 -25.07 -1.25
C GLU A 57 -8.54 -24.29 -0.58
N LYS A 58 -7.38 -24.23 -1.23
CA LYS A 58 -6.17 -23.60 -0.68
C LYS A 58 -5.72 -22.36 -1.44
N ASN A 59 -6.28 -22.08 -2.60
CA ASN A 59 -5.87 -20.97 -3.46
C ASN A 59 -7.01 -19.97 -3.63
N THR A 60 -6.72 -18.71 -3.37
CA THR A 60 -7.65 -17.59 -3.40
C THR A 60 -7.04 -16.46 -4.19
N LEU A 61 -7.77 -15.89 -5.12
CA LEU A 61 -7.44 -14.60 -5.72
C LEU A 61 -7.98 -13.50 -4.81
N TYR A 62 -7.21 -12.44 -4.60
CA TYR A 62 -7.68 -11.30 -3.82
C TYR A 62 -7.49 -9.98 -4.54
N ALA A 63 -8.34 -9.04 -4.20
CA ALA A 63 -8.12 -7.61 -4.44
C ALA A 63 -8.45 -6.85 -3.15
N PHE A 64 -7.65 -5.84 -2.80
CA PHE A 64 -7.99 -4.97 -1.68
C PHE A 64 -7.72 -3.50 -2.00
N PHE A 65 -8.45 -2.65 -1.30
CA PHE A 65 -8.21 -1.22 -1.28
C PHE A 65 -8.02 -0.79 0.18
N THR A 66 -6.94 -0.05 0.44
CA THR A 66 -6.64 0.49 1.78
C THR A 66 -6.53 2.02 1.72
N TYR A 67 -7.10 2.66 2.71
CA TYR A 67 -6.90 4.08 3.00
C TYR A 67 -6.15 4.21 4.33
N HIS A 68 -5.11 5.05 4.36
CA HIS A 68 -4.32 5.33 5.55
C HIS A 68 -4.50 6.77 6.00
N SER A 69 -4.46 6.99 7.31
CA SER A 69 -4.42 8.33 7.91
C SER A 69 -3.13 9.07 7.53
N ASN A 70 -3.06 10.38 7.83
CA ASN A 70 -1.88 11.17 7.51
C ASN A 70 -0.68 10.75 8.38
N GLY A 71 0.38 10.30 7.74
CA GLY A 71 1.69 10.08 8.36
C GLY A 71 2.43 11.39 8.52
N LYS A 72 2.82 11.74 9.75
CA LYS A 72 3.56 12.98 10.04
C LYS A 72 4.98 12.66 10.43
N TYR A 73 5.92 13.46 9.93
CA TYR A 73 7.33 13.38 10.28
C TYR A 73 7.99 14.75 10.14
N ALA A 74 9.16 14.91 10.75
CA ALA A 74 9.95 16.13 10.64
C ALA A 74 11.41 15.79 10.37
N ASN A 75 12.07 16.63 9.60
CA ASN A 75 13.47 16.52 9.24
C ASN A 75 14.15 17.87 9.25
N ASP A 76 15.40 17.91 9.66
CA ASP A 76 16.26 19.07 9.47
C ASP A 76 16.91 18.97 8.08
N LEU A 77 16.71 20.00 7.29
CA LEU A 77 17.23 20.13 5.94
C LEU A 77 18.23 21.28 5.88
N THR A 78 19.14 21.20 4.92
CA THR A 78 20.12 22.27 4.65
C THR A 78 19.83 22.88 3.27
N ALA A 79 19.84 24.20 3.21
CA ALA A 79 19.88 24.96 1.97
C ALA A 79 21.31 25.46 1.73
N SER A 80 21.83 25.22 0.53
CA SER A 80 23.18 25.64 0.11
C SER A 80 23.08 26.69 -0.97
N ALA A 81 23.88 27.75 -0.85
CA ALA A 81 23.93 28.82 -1.83
C ALA A 81 24.45 28.31 -3.19
N LYS A 82 23.80 28.72 -4.27
CA LYS A 82 24.20 28.38 -5.64
C LYS A 82 25.46 29.11 -6.11
N THR A 83 25.80 30.23 -5.49
CA THR A 83 26.95 31.07 -5.84
C THR A 83 27.74 31.46 -4.61
N THR A 84 29.03 31.70 -4.77
CA THR A 84 29.95 32.10 -3.68
C THR A 84 29.65 33.49 -3.09
N GLY A 85 28.95 34.34 -3.84
CA GLY A 85 28.56 35.69 -3.40
C GLY A 85 27.30 35.71 -2.53
N THR A 86 26.54 34.61 -2.47
CA THR A 86 25.29 34.54 -1.67
C THR A 86 25.63 34.25 -0.20
N GLN A 87 25.08 35.04 0.72
CA GLN A 87 25.27 34.82 2.16
C GLN A 87 23.91 34.61 2.84
N PRO A 88 23.81 33.70 3.83
CA PRO A 88 24.84 32.74 4.27
C PRO A 88 25.07 31.64 3.22
N GLN A 89 26.28 31.02 3.18
CA GLN A 89 26.58 29.95 2.24
C GLN A 89 25.72 28.69 2.48
N ASN A 90 25.42 28.41 3.74
CA ASN A 90 24.54 27.32 4.13
C ASN A 90 23.70 27.76 5.33
N PHE A 91 22.48 27.28 5.40
CA PHE A 91 21.64 27.38 6.60
C PHE A 91 20.75 26.16 6.71
N SER A 92 20.46 25.79 7.97
CA SER A 92 19.58 24.66 8.29
C SER A 92 18.21 25.14 8.70
N PHE A 93 17.20 24.37 8.39
CA PHE A 93 15.80 24.64 8.75
C PHE A 93 15.04 23.32 8.91
N THR A 94 13.93 23.35 9.65
CA THR A 94 13.09 22.18 9.86
C THR A 94 12.03 22.10 8.78
N ASN A 95 11.87 20.93 8.18
CA ASN A 95 10.74 20.58 7.33
C ASN A 95 9.75 19.72 8.13
N ARG A 96 8.52 20.15 8.24
CA ARG A 96 7.40 19.36 8.78
C ARG A 96 6.59 18.79 7.63
N SER A 97 6.55 17.47 7.55
CA SER A 97 5.95 16.78 6.42
C SER A 97 4.76 15.94 6.84
N GLU A 98 3.82 15.80 5.90
CA GLU A 98 2.71 14.87 5.99
C GLU A 98 2.66 14.01 4.74
N MET A 99 2.37 12.72 4.89
CA MET A 99 2.17 11.81 3.78
C MET A 99 0.84 11.08 3.96
N ARG A 100 -0.01 11.16 2.94
CA ARG A 100 -1.28 10.45 2.86
C ARG A 100 -1.16 9.36 1.82
N LEU A 101 -1.64 8.15 2.13
CA LEU A 101 -1.50 6.99 1.26
C LEU A 101 -2.85 6.33 1.01
N ARG A 102 -3.04 5.87 -0.23
CA ARG A 102 -4.07 4.93 -0.65
C ARG A 102 -3.37 3.80 -1.39
N HIS A 103 -3.83 2.60 -1.20
CA HIS A 103 -3.22 1.44 -1.81
C HIS A 103 -4.28 0.53 -2.42
N LEU A 104 -4.12 0.19 -3.67
CA LEU A 104 -4.89 -0.83 -4.39
C LEU A 104 -3.95 -1.99 -4.70
N SER A 105 -4.34 -3.21 -4.38
CA SER A 105 -3.55 -4.40 -4.66
C SER A 105 -4.40 -5.56 -5.12
N PHE A 106 -3.81 -6.46 -5.88
CA PHE A 106 -4.39 -7.72 -6.31
C PHE A 106 -3.30 -8.80 -6.34
N GLY A 107 -3.69 -10.04 -6.07
CA GLY A 107 -2.74 -11.15 -6.01
C GLY A 107 -3.37 -12.48 -5.65
N VAL A 108 -2.52 -13.38 -5.16
CA VAL A 108 -2.87 -14.73 -4.77
C VAL A 108 -2.59 -14.93 -3.30
N LYS A 109 -3.53 -15.55 -2.59
CA LYS A 109 -3.42 -16.01 -1.20
C LYS A 109 -3.47 -17.53 -1.20
N ARG A 110 -2.53 -18.17 -0.52
CA ARG A 110 -2.46 -19.62 -0.41
C ARG A 110 -2.42 -20.07 1.04
N TYR A 111 -3.32 -21.00 1.36
CA TYR A 111 -3.35 -21.66 2.66
C TYR A 111 -2.39 -22.84 2.66
N PHE A 112 -1.46 -22.86 3.61
CA PHE A 112 -0.56 -23.99 3.83
C PHE A 112 -0.98 -24.84 5.03
N LEU A 113 -1.81 -24.30 5.94
CA LEU A 113 -2.53 -25.04 6.96
C LEU A 113 -4.01 -24.63 6.91
N GLY A 114 -4.90 -25.63 6.89
CA GLY A 114 -6.33 -25.38 6.73
C GLY A 114 -6.75 -25.02 5.32
N SER A 115 -7.86 -24.31 5.19
CA SER A 115 -8.41 -23.80 3.93
C SER A 115 -9.36 -22.62 4.20
N TYR A 116 -9.81 -21.92 3.15
CA TYR A 116 -10.71 -20.77 3.29
C TYR A 116 -12.05 -21.11 3.98
N LYS A 117 -12.49 -22.37 3.97
CA LYS A 117 -13.76 -22.87 4.53
C LYS A 117 -13.62 -23.71 5.77
N LYS A 118 -12.41 -24.01 6.23
CA LYS A 118 -12.20 -24.95 7.36
C LYS A 118 -12.54 -24.30 8.69
N LEU A 119 -13.44 -24.94 9.44
CA LEU A 119 -14.03 -24.38 10.66
C LEU A 119 -13.42 -24.91 11.97
N GLU A 120 -12.60 -25.97 11.91
CA GLU A 120 -12.20 -26.69 13.13
C GLU A 120 -10.89 -26.20 13.74
N LYS A 121 -10.08 -25.44 13.00
CA LYS A 121 -8.72 -25.07 13.41
C LYS A 121 -8.30 -23.71 12.86
N VAL A 122 -7.17 -23.22 13.36
CA VAL A 122 -6.48 -22.07 12.80
C VAL A 122 -6.05 -22.38 11.36
N ASN A 123 -6.36 -21.48 10.44
CA ASN A 123 -5.90 -21.52 9.06
C ASN A 123 -4.69 -20.59 8.91
N LEU A 124 -3.58 -21.08 8.36
CA LEU A 124 -2.38 -20.29 8.10
C LEU A 124 -2.22 -20.08 6.60
N TYR A 125 -1.86 -18.87 6.22
CA TYR A 125 -1.70 -18.50 4.81
C TYR A 125 -0.52 -17.56 4.58
N ALA A 126 -0.10 -17.51 3.32
CA ALA A 126 0.72 -16.44 2.78
C ALA A 126 0.06 -15.88 1.52
N SER A 127 0.32 -14.62 1.24
CA SER A 127 -0.16 -13.97 0.02
C SER A 127 0.95 -13.17 -0.64
N GLY A 128 0.84 -13.04 -1.96
CA GLY A 128 1.74 -12.24 -2.78
C GLY A 128 0.99 -11.62 -3.94
N GLY A 129 1.37 -10.40 -4.31
CA GLY A 129 0.68 -9.69 -5.37
C GLY A 129 1.37 -8.41 -5.79
N PHE A 130 0.68 -7.66 -6.63
CA PHE A 130 1.13 -6.37 -7.12
C PHE A 130 0.13 -5.30 -6.73
N GLY A 131 0.64 -4.12 -6.41
CA GLY A 131 -0.19 -3.00 -5.99
C GLY A 131 0.20 -1.69 -6.65
N LEU A 132 -0.68 -0.72 -6.44
CA LEU A 132 -0.50 0.68 -6.79
C LEU A 132 -0.66 1.52 -5.52
N ILE A 133 0.45 2.07 -5.03
CA ILE A 133 0.48 3.06 -3.97
C ILE A 133 0.26 4.43 -4.61
N MET A 134 -0.78 5.14 -4.17
CA MET A 134 -1.09 6.52 -4.53
C MET A 134 -0.90 7.37 -3.29
N GLY A 135 -0.02 8.35 -3.36
CA GLY A 135 0.31 9.19 -2.22
C GLY A 135 0.27 10.68 -2.55
N THR A 136 0.01 11.47 -1.51
CA THR A 136 0.21 12.92 -1.52
C THR A 136 1.21 13.24 -0.42
N ALA A 137 2.31 13.91 -0.78
CA ALA A 137 3.29 14.44 0.18
C ALA A 137 3.10 15.94 0.32
N VAL A 138 3.16 16.44 1.54
CA VAL A 138 3.08 17.86 1.88
C VAL A 138 4.30 18.21 2.71
N ASN A 139 5.02 19.26 2.31
CA ASN A 139 6.19 19.79 3.01
C ASN A 139 5.92 21.23 3.47
N ASN A 140 6.21 21.50 4.73
CA ASN A 140 6.11 22.80 5.33
C ASN A 140 7.47 23.20 5.92
N PHE A 141 8.20 24.06 5.23
CA PHE A 141 9.49 24.58 5.68
C PHE A 141 9.28 25.64 6.76
N SER A 142 10.09 25.56 7.82
CA SER A 142 10.06 26.56 8.91
C SER A 142 10.53 27.96 8.50
N VAL A 143 11.17 28.07 7.33
CA VAL A 143 11.62 29.33 6.72
C VAL A 143 11.30 29.35 5.25
N THR A 144 11.13 30.52 4.68
CA THR A 144 11.02 30.70 3.22
C THR A 144 12.41 30.59 2.60
N VAL A 145 12.60 29.60 1.73
CA VAL A 145 13.84 29.40 0.99
C VAL A 145 13.69 29.95 -0.42
N ASP A 146 14.52 30.94 -0.78
CA ASP A 146 14.57 31.46 -2.15
C ASP A 146 15.29 30.42 -3.04
N THR A 147 14.51 29.70 -3.83
CA THR A 147 15.01 28.66 -4.73
C THR A 147 15.83 29.22 -5.92
N ALA A 148 15.80 30.55 -6.17
CA ALA A 148 16.68 31.15 -7.14
C ALA A 148 18.12 31.22 -6.62
N LEU A 149 18.29 31.49 -5.34
CA LEU A 149 19.60 31.66 -4.67
C LEU A 149 20.13 30.39 -4.02
N TYR A 150 19.25 29.49 -3.58
CA TYR A 150 19.61 28.31 -2.81
C TYR A 150 19.10 27.00 -3.42
N THR A 151 19.85 25.94 -3.20
CA THR A 151 19.43 24.56 -3.47
C THR A 151 19.16 23.88 -2.14
N VAL A 152 17.97 23.33 -1.98
CA VAL A 152 17.59 22.54 -0.82
C VAL A 152 18.13 21.12 -0.97
N GLN A 153 18.56 20.53 0.12
CA GLN A 153 18.99 19.13 0.21
C GLN A 153 17.96 18.21 -0.45
N ASN A 154 18.44 17.25 -1.27
CA ASN A 154 17.61 16.34 -2.08
C ASN A 154 16.67 17.03 -3.09
N ASN A 155 16.86 18.31 -3.38
CA ASN A 155 16.02 19.10 -4.27
C ASN A 155 14.53 19.08 -3.88
N VAL A 156 14.23 18.96 -2.58
CA VAL A 156 12.87 18.92 -2.07
C VAL A 156 12.26 20.33 -2.14
N LEU A 157 11.00 20.39 -2.56
CA LEU A 157 10.22 21.62 -2.65
C LEU A 157 9.29 21.77 -1.45
N ASN A 158 9.06 23.02 -1.05
CA ASN A 158 7.98 23.39 -0.14
C ASN A 158 6.62 23.27 -0.85
N GLY A 159 5.57 22.84 -0.13
CA GLY A 159 4.22 22.67 -0.70
C GLY A 159 3.82 21.21 -0.82
N SER A 160 2.96 20.88 -1.77
CA SER A 160 2.39 19.55 -1.90
C SER A 160 2.47 18.99 -3.33
N GLY A 161 2.59 17.69 -3.43
CA GLY A 161 2.53 16.97 -4.70
C GLY A 161 2.12 15.52 -4.56
N ASP A 162 1.49 15.02 -5.61
CA ASP A 162 1.04 13.65 -5.69
C ASP A 162 2.12 12.75 -6.29
N PHE A 163 2.16 11.51 -5.85
CA PHE A 163 3.04 10.49 -6.43
C PHE A 163 2.30 9.16 -6.56
N LYS A 164 2.81 8.31 -7.45
CA LYS A 164 2.33 6.95 -7.65
C LYS A 164 3.52 6.00 -7.67
N ARG A 165 3.36 4.81 -7.08
CA ARG A 165 4.37 3.75 -7.08
C ARG A 165 3.68 2.41 -7.34
N LEU A 166 4.23 1.64 -8.24
CA LEU A 166 3.91 0.21 -8.29
C LEU A 166 4.61 -0.46 -7.11
N SER A 167 3.96 -1.43 -6.50
CA SER A 167 4.50 -2.21 -5.38
C SER A 167 4.42 -3.69 -5.66
N PHE A 168 5.32 -4.43 -5.02
CA PHE A 168 5.18 -5.85 -4.78
C PHE A 168 4.76 -6.03 -3.32
N ASP A 169 3.68 -6.76 -3.12
CA ASP A 169 3.04 -6.92 -1.83
C ASP A 169 3.18 -8.36 -1.35
N LEU A 170 3.66 -8.53 -0.13
CA LEU A 170 3.77 -9.82 0.52
C LEU A 170 3.10 -9.78 1.87
N ALA A 171 2.40 -10.85 2.22
CA ALA A 171 1.83 -10.99 3.55
C ALA A 171 1.82 -12.44 4.01
N THR A 172 1.77 -12.60 5.33
CA THR A 172 1.50 -13.87 6.00
C THR A 172 0.58 -13.63 7.18
N GLY A 173 -0.31 -14.56 7.42
CA GLY A 173 -1.30 -14.39 8.46
C GLY A 173 -1.96 -15.69 8.86
N PHE A 174 -2.88 -15.54 9.80
CA PHE A 174 -3.74 -16.63 10.25
C PHE A 174 -5.19 -16.17 10.34
N GLU A 175 -6.09 -17.12 10.20
CA GLU A 175 -7.53 -16.95 10.36
C GLU A 175 -8.08 -17.96 11.36
N ILE A 176 -9.00 -17.51 12.20
CA ILE A 176 -9.72 -18.32 13.16
C ILE A 176 -11.21 -18.22 12.83
N PRO A 177 -11.91 -19.35 12.60
CA PRO A 177 -13.35 -19.33 12.44
C PRO A 177 -14.02 -18.99 13.77
N VAL A 178 -14.96 -18.04 13.73
CA VAL A 178 -15.77 -17.65 14.90
C VAL A 178 -17.19 -18.19 14.75
N ALA A 179 -17.67 -18.24 13.52
CA ALA A 179 -18.94 -18.83 13.14
C ALA A 179 -18.78 -19.47 11.74
N TYR A 180 -19.82 -20.17 11.24
CA TYR A 180 -19.73 -20.91 9.97
C TYR A 180 -19.23 -20.07 8.79
N GLU A 181 -19.57 -18.78 8.74
CA GLU A 181 -19.25 -17.88 7.64
C GLU A 181 -18.30 -16.76 8.05
N ILE A 182 -17.99 -16.63 9.34
CA ILE A 182 -17.22 -15.50 9.90
C ILE A 182 -15.89 -15.98 10.43
N PHE A 183 -14.83 -15.33 9.94
CA PHE A 183 -13.44 -15.57 10.33
C PHE A 183 -12.84 -14.27 10.86
N VAL A 184 -12.09 -14.36 11.95
CA VAL A 184 -11.21 -13.27 12.41
C VAL A 184 -9.80 -13.59 11.94
N PHE A 185 -9.10 -12.61 11.41
CA PHE A 185 -7.75 -12.80 10.93
C PHE A 185 -6.79 -11.75 11.47
N SER A 186 -5.52 -12.14 11.54
CA SER A 186 -4.40 -11.22 11.72
C SER A 186 -3.34 -11.52 10.68
N GLU A 187 -2.73 -10.46 10.16
CA GLU A 187 -1.79 -10.53 9.06
C GLU A 187 -0.65 -9.53 9.23
N ALA A 188 0.58 -9.97 8.99
CA ALA A 188 1.72 -9.10 8.78
C ALA A 188 1.92 -8.89 7.28
N ARG A 189 2.03 -7.64 6.84
CA ARG A 189 2.12 -7.26 5.42
C ARG A 189 3.25 -6.28 5.17
N ILE A 190 3.94 -6.45 4.03
CA ILE A 190 4.94 -5.50 3.54
C ILE A 190 4.60 -5.09 2.10
N HIS A 191 4.87 -3.82 1.79
CA HIS A 191 4.70 -3.22 0.48
C HIS A 191 6.04 -2.66 0.01
N ILE A 192 6.58 -3.25 -1.03
CA ILE A 192 7.90 -2.93 -1.58
C ILE A 192 7.69 -2.14 -2.87
N PRO A 193 7.98 -0.84 -2.91
CA PRO A 193 7.87 -0.07 -4.16
C PRO A 193 8.86 -0.60 -5.20
N THR A 194 8.37 -0.77 -6.44
CA THR A 194 9.16 -1.27 -7.58
C THR A 194 9.47 -0.19 -8.61
N THR A 195 8.92 1.01 -8.46
CA THR A 195 9.13 2.14 -9.36
C THR A 195 9.69 3.34 -8.62
N ASN A 196 10.64 4.05 -9.25
CA ASN A 196 11.39 5.18 -8.68
C ASN A 196 11.16 6.47 -9.47
N TYR A 197 9.92 6.77 -9.85
CA TYR A 197 9.62 8.03 -10.56
C TYR A 197 10.00 9.22 -9.67
N PRO A 198 10.81 10.17 -10.18
CA PRO A 198 11.21 11.35 -9.43
C PRO A 198 9.99 12.16 -8.96
N ASN A 199 10.02 12.58 -7.70
CA ASN A 199 9.02 13.48 -7.12
C ASN A 199 9.72 14.48 -6.21
N SER A 200 9.54 15.78 -6.49
CA SER A 200 10.20 16.86 -5.76
C SER A 200 9.66 17.08 -4.34
N TYR A 201 8.63 16.39 -3.93
CA TYR A 201 8.05 16.50 -2.58
C TYR A 201 8.41 15.31 -1.69
N LEU A 202 9.11 14.30 -2.23
CA LEU A 202 9.65 13.19 -1.46
C LEU A 202 11.11 13.45 -1.11
N LEU A 203 11.48 13.26 0.16
CA LEU A 203 12.89 13.35 0.60
C LEU A 203 13.74 12.23 0.02
N LYS A 204 13.13 11.08 -0.22
CA LYS A 204 13.74 9.93 -0.87
C LYS A 204 12.78 9.35 -1.90
N ASN A 205 13.28 9.11 -3.09
CA ASN A 205 12.51 8.54 -4.19
C ASN A 205 12.75 7.04 -4.39
N ASN A 206 13.98 6.57 -4.15
CA ASN A 206 14.35 5.18 -4.37
C ASN A 206 13.72 4.27 -3.31
N ASN A 207 12.97 3.24 -3.76
CA ASN A 207 12.30 2.27 -2.88
C ASN A 207 11.43 2.92 -1.78
N ALA A 208 10.81 4.06 -2.07
CA ALA A 208 10.01 4.80 -1.12
C ALA A 208 8.58 5.04 -1.62
N PRO A 209 7.57 4.95 -0.71
CA PRO A 209 7.71 4.54 0.69
C PRO A 209 7.83 3.01 0.82
N PHE A 210 8.75 2.51 1.63
CA PHE A 210 8.84 1.10 2.02
C PHE A 210 8.00 0.89 3.28
N LEU A 211 6.89 0.19 3.12
CA LEU A 211 5.85 0.11 4.13
C LEU A 211 5.73 -1.31 4.66
N GLY A 212 5.46 -1.44 5.94
CA GLY A 212 5.09 -2.70 6.54
C GLY A 212 4.22 -2.49 7.77
N GLY A 213 3.39 -3.46 8.07
CA GLY A 213 2.42 -3.32 9.15
C GLY A 213 1.76 -4.61 9.55
N ILE A 214 0.87 -4.47 10.51
CA ILE A 214 0.03 -5.55 11.05
C ILE A 214 -1.42 -5.14 10.81
N ASN A 215 -2.21 -6.09 10.31
CA ASN A 215 -3.64 -5.95 10.06
C ASN A 215 -4.41 -6.88 11.00
N LEU A 216 -5.55 -6.42 11.48
CA LEU A 216 -6.52 -7.21 12.23
C LEU A 216 -7.90 -6.99 11.62
N GLY A 217 -8.59 -8.06 11.26
CA GLY A 217 -9.84 -7.94 10.51
C GLY A 217 -10.80 -9.10 10.66
N ILE A 218 -11.90 -8.94 9.93
CA ILE A 218 -12.98 -9.93 9.84
C ILE A 218 -13.22 -10.24 8.36
N ARG A 219 -13.37 -11.52 8.07
CA ARG A 219 -13.76 -12.03 6.75
C ARG A 219 -15.09 -12.76 6.84
N ILE A 220 -15.98 -12.51 5.89
CA ILE A 220 -17.29 -13.17 5.73
C ILE A 220 -17.25 -13.98 4.44
N LEU A 221 -17.53 -15.27 4.55
CA LEU A 221 -17.63 -16.18 3.42
C LEU A 221 -19.10 -16.26 2.94
N PHE A 222 -19.32 -16.07 1.66
CA PHE A 222 -20.64 -16.19 1.03
C PHE A 222 -20.78 -17.54 0.32
N ASN A 223 -22.00 -18.01 0.19
CA ASN A 223 -22.39 -19.28 -0.45
C ASN A 223 -21.70 -20.50 0.19
N TYR A 224 -21.68 -20.54 1.52
CA TYR A 224 -21.24 -21.72 2.23
C TYR A 224 -22.27 -22.83 2.05
N GLU A 225 -22.00 -23.80 1.17
CA GLU A 225 -22.80 -25.02 1.07
C GLU A 225 -22.50 -25.91 2.29
N ARG A 226 -23.56 -26.27 3.00
CA ARG A 226 -23.52 -27.17 4.17
C ARG A 226 -23.38 -28.61 3.76
#